data_ddc9cade48b6825886a0dff89bff82b6
#
_entry.id   ddc9cade48b6825886a0dff89bff82b6
#
_cell.length_a   1.000
_cell.length_b   1.000
_cell.length_c   1.000
_cell.angle_alpha   90.00
_cell.angle_beta   90.00
_cell.angle_gamma   90.00
#
_symmetry.space_group_name_H-M   'P 1'
#
loop_
_entity.id
_entity.type
_entity.pdbx_description
1 polymer ?
#
loop_
_entity_poly.entity_id
_entity_poly.type
_entity_poly.pdbx_seq_one_letter_code
_entity_poly.pdbx_strand_id
1 'polypeptide(L)'
;RRAYCYLIVPEELTEEAGRRLRVLEHYTELGSGYSVALRDLELRGAGNLLGADQSGFASQVGLDAYLRLLERTVQRIQKGEDLEEHPDPEISLAGSVYLPEGYVEDSGQKLHLYRRLSKVGSRVEVEALRREMADRFGPLPEEAGRLLDAAVLRVLGRGVGVERILVRDRSARLNFRA
;
A
#
# COMPACT_ATOMS: atom_id res chain seq x y z
N ARG A 1 27.95 21.57 -10.67
CA ARG A 1 26.77 22.46 -10.94
C ARG A 1 25.72 22.13 -9.88
N ARG A 2 25.20 23.15 -9.18
CA ARG A 2 24.11 23.00 -8.20
C ARG A 2 22.80 23.39 -8.90
N ALA A 3 21.75 22.59 -8.71
CA ALA A 3 20.38 22.94 -9.09
C ALA A 3 19.60 23.31 -7.83
N TYR A 4 18.70 24.29 -7.98
CA TYR A 4 17.83 24.73 -6.88
C TYR A 4 16.38 24.47 -7.30
N CYS A 5 15.59 23.94 -6.37
CA CYS A 5 14.16 23.76 -6.51
C CYS A 5 13.46 24.60 -5.43
N TYR A 6 12.50 25.43 -5.85
CA TYR A 6 11.69 26.22 -4.93
C TYR A 6 10.28 25.69 -4.90
N LEU A 7 9.80 25.36 -3.71
CA LEU A 7 8.43 24.91 -3.48
C LEU A 7 7.62 26.09 -2.96
N ILE A 8 6.61 26.50 -3.72
CA ILE A 8 5.68 27.54 -3.31
C ILE A 8 4.58 26.89 -2.48
N VAL A 9 4.44 27.34 -1.24
CA VAL A 9 3.48 26.79 -0.29
C VAL A 9 2.50 27.87 0.18
N PRO A 10 1.22 27.53 0.46
CA PRO A 10 0.29 28.46 1.08
C PRO A 10 0.69 28.75 2.54
N GLU A 11 0.17 29.84 3.09
CA GLU A 11 0.45 30.26 4.48
C GLU A 11 -0.02 29.22 5.50
N GLU A 12 -1.14 28.54 5.23
CA GLU A 12 -1.65 27.47 6.07
C GLU A 12 -1.43 26.12 5.40
N LEU A 13 -0.61 25.28 6.02
CA LEU A 13 -0.34 23.90 5.59
C LEU A 13 -1.09 22.91 6.46
N THR A 14 -1.72 21.92 5.84
CA THR A 14 -2.21 20.76 6.59
C THR A 14 -1.01 19.99 7.18
N GLU A 15 -1.22 19.30 8.29
CA GLU A 15 -0.18 18.49 8.94
C GLU A 15 0.45 17.48 7.98
N GLU A 16 -0.37 16.87 7.12
CA GLU A 16 0.06 15.93 6.10
C GLU A 16 0.92 16.58 5.01
N ALA A 17 0.53 17.75 4.51
CA ALA A 17 1.32 18.51 3.55
C ALA A 17 2.67 18.94 4.15
N GLY A 18 2.69 19.34 5.41
CA GLY A 18 3.92 19.66 6.15
C GLY A 18 4.85 18.45 6.30
N ARG A 19 4.32 17.26 6.54
CA ARG A 19 5.11 16.03 6.59
C ARG A 19 5.75 15.70 5.24
N ARG A 20 5.01 15.83 4.14
CA ARG A 20 5.52 15.60 2.78
C ARG A 20 6.61 16.57 2.39
N LEU A 21 6.47 17.85 2.74
CA LEU A 21 7.50 18.84 2.48
C LEU A 21 8.81 18.54 3.21
N ARG A 22 8.74 18.12 4.48
CA ARG A 22 9.93 17.68 5.24
C ARG A 22 10.65 16.51 4.59
N VAL A 23 9.93 15.59 3.96
CA VAL A 23 10.55 14.48 3.21
C VAL A 23 11.36 15.02 2.02
N LEU A 24 10.81 15.94 1.24
CA LEU A 24 11.52 16.54 0.10
C LEU A 24 12.75 17.36 0.55
N GLU A 25 12.66 18.03 1.70
CA GLU A 25 13.77 18.80 2.29
C GLU A 25 14.91 17.88 2.77
N HIS A 26 14.57 16.72 3.31
CA HIS A 26 15.54 15.75 3.84
C HIS A 26 16.30 15.01 2.74
N TYR A 27 15.60 14.62 1.66
CA TYR A 27 16.17 13.80 0.57
C TYR A 27 16.63 14.67 -0.60
N THR A 28 17.77 15.34 -0.45
CA THR A 28 18.34 16.26 -1.45
C THR A 28 19.42 15.64 -2.33
N GLU A 29 19.85 14.42 -2.06
CA GLU A 29 20.91 13.75 -2.81
C GLU A 29 20.43 13.26 -4.19
N LEU A 30 21.38 13.20 -5.14
CA LEU A 30 21.11 12.68 -6.47
C LEU A 30 20.72 11.18 -6.39
N GLY A 31 19.57 10.81 -6.94
CA GLY A 31 19.05 9.45 -6.86
C GLY A 31 18.08 9.20 -5.71
N SER A 32 17.84 10.17 -4.84
CA SER A 32 16.93 10.05 -3.69
C SER A 32 15.44 9.93 -4.05
N GLY A 33 15.07 10.09 -5.32
CA GLY A 33 13.67 10.01 -5.78
C GLY A 33 12.95 8.74 -5.37
N TYR A 34 13.67 7.61 -5.31
CA TYR A 34 13.13 6.36 -4.82
C TYR A 34 12.75 6.42 -3.33
N SER A 35 13.65 6.96 -2.49
CA SER A 35 13.41 7.11 -1.05
C SER A 35 12.28 8.09 -0.76
N VAL A 36 12.19 9.18 -1.54
CA VAL A 36 11.08 10.15 -1.48
C VAL A 36 9.75 9.46 -1.82
N ALA A 37 9.71 8.68 -2.91
CA ALA A 37 8.50 7.97 -3.33
C ALA A 37 8.05 6.93 -2.29
N LEU A 38 9.00 6.19 -1.69
CA LEU A 38 8.70 5.23 -0.64
C LEU A 38 8.15 5.92 0.61
N ARG A 39 8.72 7.07 0.98
CA ARG A 39 8.28 7.82 2.14
C ARG A 39 6.92 8.49 1.94
N ASP A 40 6.64 9.03 0.73
CA ASP A 40 5.31 9.52 0.38
C ASP A 40 4.25 8.42 0.48
N LEU A 41 4.59 7.22 0.03
CA LEU A 41 3.75 6.03 0.16
C LEU A 41 3.42 5.71 1.63
N GLU A 42 4.42 5.75 2.50
CA GLU A 42 4.24 5.50 3.94
C GLU A 42 3.39 6.56 4.61
N LEU A 43 3.58 7.84 4.24
CA LEU A 43 2.81 8.96 4.78
C LEU A 43 1.33 8.90 4.40
N ARG A 44 1.01 8.41 3.21
CA ARG A 44 -0.37 8.18 2.75
C ARG A 44 -1.02 6.98 3.44
N GLY A 45 -0.25 6.19 4.18
CA GLY A 45 -0.65 4.91 4.72
C GLY A 45 -0.68 3.82 3.65
N ALA A 46 -0.08 2.68 3.93
CA ALA A 46 -0.05 1.54 2.99
C ALA A 46 -1.45 0.95 2.72
N GLY A 47 -2.49 1.39 3.42
CA GLY A 47 -3.89 1.11 3.11
C GLY A 47 -4.31 1.60 1.72
N ASN A 48 -3.74 2.72 1.25
CA ASN A 48 -3.96 3.23 -0.11
C ASN A 48 -3.21 2.46 -1.21
N LEU A 49 -2.17 1.68 -0.86
CA LEU A 49 -1.55 0.72 -1.79
C LEU A 49 -2.50 -0.40 -2.20
N LEU A 50 -3.50 -0.65 -1.37
CA LEU A 50 -4.45 -1.73 -1.52
C LEU A 50 -5.78 -1.26 -2.14
N GLY A 51 -5.93 0.04 -2.44
CA GLY A 51 -7.15 0.65 -3.00
C GLY A 51 -6.98 1.20 -4.42
N ALA A 52 -8.10 1.58 -5.05
CA ALA A 52 -8.20 1.99 -6.46
C ALA A 52 -7.62 3.38 -6.79
N ASP A 53 -7.36 4.25 -5.80
CA ASP A 53 -6.88 5.62 -6.01
C ASP A 53 -5.35 5.72 -5.92
N GLN A 54 -4.67 5.38 -7.00
CA GLN A 54 -3.21 5.50 -7.13
C GLN A 54 -2.83 6.69 -8.03
N SER A 55 -2.88 7.89 -7.53
CA SER A 55 -2.34 9.06 -8.24
C SER A 55 -0.92 9.38 -7.77
N GLY A 56 0.10 8.83 -8.41
CA GLY A 56 1.50 9.22 -8.16
C GLY A 56 2.56 8.17 -8.51
N PHE A 57 2.21 6.91 -8.55
CA PHE A 57 3.12 5.81 -8.92
C PHE A 57 2.92 5.36 -10.39
N ALA A 58 2.40 6.26 -11.22
CA ALA A 58 1.74 5.94 -12.49
C ALA A 58 2.61 5.29 -13.57
N SER A 59 3.94 5.37 -13.55
CA SER A 59 4.75 4.81 -14.64
C SER A 59 5.22 3.37 -14.41
N GLN A 60 5.51 2.97 -13.17
CA GLN A 60 5.87 1.57 -12.88
C GLN A 60 4.67 0.72 -12.45
N VAL A 61 3.72 1.32 -11.74
CA VAL A 61 2.47 0.65 -11.36
C VAL A 61 1.55 0.50 -12.58
N GLY A 62 1.58 1.42 -13.52
CA GLY A 62 0.84 1.30 -14.78
C GLY A 62 1.20 0.05 -15.58
N LEU A 63 2.48 -0.32 -15.66
CA LEU A 63 2.92 -1.54 -16.33
C LEU A 63 2.52 -2.79 -15.54
N ASP A 64 2.72 -2.80 -14.23
CA ASP A 64 2.32 -3.92 -13.36
C ASP A 64 0.78 -4.10 -13.33
N ALA A 65 0.01 -3.01 -13.32
CA ALA A 65 -1.44 -3.06 -13.41
C ALA A 65 -1.89 -3.56 -14.79
N TYR A 66 -1.25 -3.10 -15.86
CA TYR A 66 -1.51 -3.56 -17.24
C TYR A 66 -1.19 -5.05 -17.40
N LEU A 67 -0.03 -5.50 -16.93
CA LEU A 67 0.35 -6.92 -16.99
C LEU A 67 -0.61 -7.81 -16.18
N ARG A 68 -1.05 -7.35 -15.01
CA ARG A 68 -2.09 -8.05 -14.24
C ARG A 68 -3.42 -8.12 -14.97
N LEU A 69 -3.84 -7.02 -15.60
CA LEU A 69 -5.06 -7.00 -16.40
C LEU A 69 -4.97 -8.02 -17.54
N LEU A 70 -3.81 -8.07 -18.21
CA LEU A 70 -3.54 -8.97 -19.31
C LEU A 70 -3.50 -10.43 -18.86
N GLU A 71 -2.79 -10.75 -17.78
CA GLU A 71 -2.77 -12.11 -17.19
C GLU A 71 -4.16 -12.56 -16.76
N ARG A 72 -4.94 -11.68 -16.13
CA ARG A 72 -6.32 -11.98 -15.72
C ARG A 72 -7.23 -12.19 -16.92
N THR A 73 -7.10 -11.36 -17.95
CA THR A 73 -7.89 -11.50 -19.19
C THR A 73 -7.59 -12.82 -19.89
N VAL A 74 -6.31 -13.20 -19.97
CA VAL A 74 -5.89 -14.50 -20.52
C VAL A 74 -6.45 -15.66 -19.70
N GLN A 75 -6.38 -15.58 -18.36
CA GLN A 75 -6.95 -16.61 -17.48
C GLN A 75 -8.48 -16.71 -17.59
N ARG A 76 -9.19 -15.59 -17.77
CA ARG A 76 -10.64 -15.57 -18.06
C ARG A 76 -10.96 -16.31 -19.35
N ILE A 77 -10.24 -15.98 -20.43
CA ILE A 77 -10.45 -16.61 -21.75
C ILE A 77 -10.17 -18.13 -21.67
N GLN A 78 -9.14 -18.53 -20.92
CA GLN A 78 -8.76 -19.93 -20.78
C GLN A 78 -9.70 -20.75 -19.89
N LYS A 79 -10.28 -20.14 -18.84
CA LYS A 79 -11.13 -20.84 -17.87
C LYS A 79 -12.62 -20.75 -18.17
N GLY A 80 -13.05 -19.84 -19.07
CA GLY A 80 -14.47 -19.65 -19.40
C GLY A 80 -15.33 -19.18 -18.22
N GLU A 81 -14.71 -18.65 -17.16
CA GLU A 81 -15.40 -18.16 -15.97
C GLU A 81 -15.61 -16.65 -16.06
N ASP A 82 -16.86 -16.23 -16.02
CA ASP A 82 -17.23 -14.86 -15.64
C ASP A 82 -16.99 -14.70 -14.13
N LEU A 83 -15.74 -14.43 -13.76
CA LEU A 83 -15.46 -14.00 -12.40
C LEU A 83 -16.00 -12.57 -12.27
N GLU A 84 -17.09 -12.40 -11.55
CA GLU A 84 -17.49 -11.07 -11.06
C GLU A 84 -16.31 -10.52 -10.25
N GLU A 85 -15.52 -9.66 -10.91
CA GLU A 85 -14.41 -9.00 -10.22
C GLU A 85 -14.96 -7.92 -9.32
N HIS A 86 -15.09 -8.24 -8.07
CA HIS A 86 -15.22 -7.19 -7.07
C HIS A 86 -13.85 -6.49 -6.94
N PRO A 87 -13.73 -5.19 -7.20
CA PRO A 87 -12.51 -4.46 -6.95
C PRO A 87 -12.13 -4.56 -5.49
N ASP A 88 -10.83 -4.37 -5.21
CA ASP A 88 -10.34 -4.38 -3.85
C ASP A 88 -11.07 -3.32 -3.00
N PRO A 89 -11.52 -3.67 -1.79
CA PRO A 89 -12.15 -2.72 -0.91
C PRO A 89 -11.15 -1.65 -0.45
N GLU A 90 -11.62 -0.42 -0.29
CA GLU A 90 -10.90 0.63 0.40
C GLU A 90 -10.84 0.30 1.89
N ILE A 91 -9.62 0.25 2.47
CA ILE A 91 -9.43 -0.12 3.86
C ILE A 91 -8.84 1.05 4.64
N SER A 92 -9.52 1.44 5.71
CA SER A 92 -9.07 2.45 6.65
C SER A 92 -9.06 1.86 8.06
N LEU A 93 -7.86 1.72 8.63
CA LEU A 93 -7.64 1.26 10.00
C LEU A 93 -7.24 2.45 10.88
N ALA A 94 -7.58 2.37 12.16
CA ALA A 94 -7.04 3.30 13.16
C ALA A 94 -5.55 3.03 13.39
N GLY A 95 -4.75 4.10 13.49
CA GLY A 95 -3.32 4.03 13.73
C GLY A 95 -2.48 3.92 12.46
N SER A 96 -1.18 3.80 12.66
CA SER A 96 -0.19 3.76 11.57
C SER A 96 -0.12 2.36 10.94
N VAL A 97 -0.12 2.31 9.60
CA VAL A 97 -0.17 1.08 8.80
C VAL A 97 0.97 1.13 7.78
N TYR A 98 2.16 0.73 8.19
CA TYR A 98 3.37 0.76 7.35
C TYR A 98 4.45 -0.19 7.89
N LEU A 99 5.56 -0.36 7.15
CA LEU A 99 6.75 -1.09 7.61
C LEU A 99 7.76 -0.08 8.20
N PRO A 100 8.01 -0.08 9.53
CA PRO A 100 8.98 0.81 10.17
C PRO A 100 10.40 0.65 9.59
N GLU A 101 11.16 1.74 9.50
CA GLU A 101 12.56 1.71 9.03
C GLU A 101 13.43 0.81 9.90
N GLY A 102 13.26 0.87 11.21
CA GLY A 102 13.99 0.01 12.14
C GLY A 102 13.61 -1.46 12.10
N TYR A 103 12.53 -1.83 11.39
CA TYR A 103 12.14 -3.22 11.18
C TYR A 103 12.67 -3.79 9.86
N VAL A 104 12.60 -3.03 8.78
CA VAL A 104 13.18 -3.38 7.48
C VAL A 104 14.02 -2.19 7.01
N GLU A 105 15.33 -2.26 7.23
CA GLU A 105 16.25 -1.16 6.94
C GLU A 105 16.47 -0.97 5.43
N ASP A 106 16.56 -2.07 4.68
CA ASP A 106 16.79 -2.02 3.24
C ASP A 106 15.52 -1.62 2.48
N SER A 107 15.57 -0.45 1.83
CA SER A 107 14.46 0.11 1.07
C SER A 107 14.00 -0.78 -0.09
N GLY A 108 14.90 -1.55 -0.71
CA GLY A 108 14.57 -2.48 -1.79
C GLY A 108 13.77 -3.67 -1.27
N GLN A 109 14.17 -4.25 -0.13
CA GLN A 109 13.43 -5.32 0.53
C GLN A 109 12.05 -4.82 0.99
N LYS A 110 11.99 -3.60 1.54
CA LYS A 110 10.75 -2.97 1.97
C LYS A 110 9.77 -2.82 0.81
N LEU A 111 10.22 -2.29 -0.34
CA LEU A 111 9.38 -2.20 -1.54
C LEU A 111 8.95 -3.59 -2.05
N HIS A 112 9.84 -4.56 -2.01
CA HIS A 112 9.51 -5.94 -2.42
C HIS A 112 8.40 -6.52 -1.53
N LEU A 113 8.44 -6.30 -0.22
CA LEU A 113 7.38 -6.70 0.71
C LEU A 113 6.05 -6.01 0.41
N TYR A 114 6.04 -4.69 0.15
CA TYR A 114 4.84 -3.97 -0.26
C TYR A 114 4.24 -4.51 -1.56
N ARG A 115 5.09 -4.80 -2.56
CA ARG A 115 4.65 -5.41 -3.83
C ARG A 115 4.06 -6.81 -3.62
N ARG A 116 4.65 -7.62 -2.76
CA ARG A 116 4.10 -8.93 -2.41
C ARG A 116 2.75 -8.79 -1.70
N LEU A 117 2.66 -7.91 -0.70
CA LEU A 117 1.40 -7.61 0.00
C LEU A 117 0.29 -7.16 -0.94
N SER A 118 0.61 -6.34 -1.93
CA SER A 118 -0.38 -5.90 -2.92
C SER A 118 -0.88 -7.02 -3.83
N LYS A 119 -0.12 -8.11 -3.97
CA LYS A 119 -0.43 -9.25 -4.85
C LYS A 119 -1.11 -10.42 -4.15
N VAL A 120 -1.08 -10.49 -2.81
CA VAL A 120 -1.69 -11.61 -2.08
C VAL A 120 -3.18 -11.73 -2.40
N GLY A 121 -3.59 -12.93 -2.75
CA GLY A 121 -4.97 -13.27 -3.11
C GLY A 121 -5.71 -14.08 -2.06
N SER A 122 -5.01 -14.60 -1.05
CA SER A 122 -5.60 -15.44 -0.02
C SER A 122 -5.08 -15.12 1.38
N ARG A 123 -5.89 -15.43 2.40
CA ARG A 123 -5.49 -15.33 3.81
C ARG A 123 -4.26 -16.18 4.10
N VAL A 124 -4.16 -17.36 3.50
CA VAL A 124 -3.03 -18.29 3.70
C VAL A 124 -1.71 -17.65 3.25
N GLU A 125 -1.72 -16.94 2.12
CA GLU A 125 -0.54 -16.20 1.64
C GLU A 125 -0.14 -15.07 2.58
N VAL A 126 -1.11 -14.33 3.14
CA VAL A 126 -0.82 -13.28 4.13
C VAL A 126 -0.16 -13.88 5.37
N GLU A 127 -0.68 -15.00 5.89
CA GLU A 127 -0.11 -15.65 7.06
C GLU A 127 1.26 -16.29 6.78
N ALA A 128 1.51 -16.76 5.56
CA ALA A 128 2.83 -17.19 5.14
C ALA A 128 3.82 -16.03 5.12
N LEU A 129 3.41 -14.88 4.58
CA LEU A 129 4.23 -13.66 4.56
C LEU A 129 4.48 -13.13 5.98
N ARG A 130 3.48 -13.20 6.87
CA ARG A 130 3.61 -12.85 8.29
C ARG A 130 4.71 -13.67 8.97
N ARG A 131 4.71 -14.98 8.77
CA ARG A 131 5.73 -15.89 9.33
C ARG A 131 7.12 -15.61 8.75
N GLU A 132 7.22 -15.44 7.44
CA GLU A 132 8.48 -15.10 6.77
C GLU A 132 9.07 -13.79 7.29
N MET A 133 8.23 -12.75 7.47
CA MET A 133 8.69 -11.47 7.99
C MET A 133 9.19 -11.60 9.44
N ALA A 134 8.47 -12.35 10.28
CA ALA A 134 8.89 -12.59 11.65
C ALA A 134 10.21 -13.40 11.73
N ASP A 135 10.41 -14.36 10.84
CA ASP A 135 11.62 -15.17 10.78
C ASP A 135 12.83 -14.36 10.30
N ARG A 136 12.65 -13.51 9.29
CA ARG A 136 13.75 -12.75 8.67
C ARG A 136 14.14 -11.47 9.41
N PHE A 137 13.17 -10.78 9.98
CA PHE A 137 13.34 -9.44 10.54
C PHE A 137 13.04 -9.39 12.04
N GLY A 138 12.66 -10.52 12.65
CA GLY A 138 12.31 -10.59 14.07
C GLY A 138 10.83 -10.28 14.35
N PRO A 139 10.47 -10.07 15.63
CA PRO A 139 9.09 -9.85 16.04
C PRO A 139 8.45 -8.70 15.30
N LEU A 140 7.22 -8.90 14.81
CA LEU A 140 6.47 -7.90 14.05
C LEU A 140 6.11 -6.70 14.93
N PRO A 141 6.51 -5.48 14.58
CA PRO A 141 6.00 -4.28 15.22
C PRO A 141 4.50 -4.11 14.92
N GLU A 142 3.83 -3.33 15.75
CA GLU A 142 2.38 -3.17 15.69
C GLU A 142 1.91 -2.61 14.33
N GLU A 143 2.65 -1.67 13.75
CA GLU A 143 2.37 -1.06 12.46
C GLU A 143 2.44 -2.08 11.31
N ALA A 144 3.45 -2.96 11.34
CA ALA A 144 3.59 -4.05 10.38
C ALA A 144 2.49 -5.11 10.56
N GLY A 145 2.10 -5.39 11.80
CA GLY A 145 0.96 -6.23 12.12
C GLY A 145 -0.34 -5.69 11.50
N ARG A 146 -0.64 -4.41 11.72
CA ARG A 146 -1.82 -3.75 11.14
C ARG A 146 -1.79 -3.74 9.60
N LEU A 147 -0.61 -3.62 8.99
CA LEU A 147 -0.47 -3.70 7.53
C LEU A 147 -0.88 -5.08 7.00
N LEU A 148 -0.47 -6.16 7.68
CA LEU A 148 -0.86 -7.52 7.33
C LEU A 148 -2.36 -7.75 7.58
N ASP A 149 -2.91 -7.21 8.66
CA ASP A 149 -4.35 -7.28 8.96
C ASP A 149 -5.18 -6.54 7.89
N ALA A 150 -4.70 -5.39 7.42
CA ALA A 150 -5.31 -4.69 6.28
C ALA A 150 -5.32 -5.57 5.02
N ALA A 151 -4.24 -6.30 4.74
CA ALA A 151 -4.19 -7.23 3.61
C ALA A 151 -5.18 -8.40 3.78
N VAL A 152 -5.36 -8.93 5.00
CA VAL A 152 -6.39 -9.95 5.28
C VAL A 152 -7.79 -9.39 5.03
N LEU A 153 -8.09 -8.19 5.56
CA LEU A 153 -9.39 -7.54 5.36
C LEU A 153 -9.69 -7.28 3.89
N ARG A 154 -8.69 -6.88 3.10
CA ARG A 154 -8.82 -6.71 1.66
C ARG A 154 -9.23 -8.00 0.97
N VAL A 155 -8.51 -9.08 1.25
CA VAL A 155 -8.80 -10.40 0.64
C VAL A 155 -10.21 -10.88 1.00
N LEU A 156 -10.59 -10.77 2.27
CA LEU A 156 -11.90 -11.18 2.74
C LEU A 156 -13.03 -10.29 2.17
N GLY A 157 -12.81 -8.97 2.18
CA GLY A 157 -13.80 -8.00 1.68
C GLY A 157 -14.07 -8.14 0.19
N ARG A 158 -13.03 -8.46 -0.61
CA ARG A 158 -13.17 -8.79 -2.04
C ARG A 158 -14.11 -9.97 -2.25
N GLY A 159 -13.95 -11.04 -1.46
CA GLY A 159 -14.74 -12.27 -1.60
C GLY A 159 -16.23 -12.08 -1.30
N VAL A 160 -16.63 -10.99 -0.63
CA VAL A 160 -18.01 -10.72 -0.23
C VAL A 160 -18.58 -9.42 -0.82
N GLY A 161 -17.89 -8.80 -1.78
CA GLY A 161 -18.37 -7.60 -2.46
C GLY A 161 -18.40 -6.34 -1.59
N VAL A 162 -17.52 -6.24 -0.59
CA VAL A 162 -17.37 -5.03 0.22
C VAL A 162 -16.61 -3.98 -0.58
N GLU A 163 -17.12 -2.74 -0.62
CA GLU A 163 -16.50 -1.60 -1.27
C GLU A 163 -15.55 -0.85 -0.33
N ARG A 164 -15.95 -0.71 0.95
CA ARG A 164 -15.18 0.03 1.95
C ARG A 164 -15.25 -0.62 3.32
N ILE A 165 -14.11 -0.71 3.99
CA ILE A 165 -13.96 -1.19 5.37
C ILE A 165 -13.32 -0.07 6.18
N LEU A 166 -14.02 0.44 7.18
CA LEU A 166 -13.54 1.45 8.11
C LEU A 166 -13.52 0.83 9.52
N VAL A 167 -12.34 0.70 10.12
CA VAL A 167 -12.19 0.21 11.49
C VAL A 167 -11.66 1.34 12.36
N ARG A 168 -12.41 1.68 13.40
CA ARG A 168 -12.04 2.69 14.39
C ARG A 168 -12.40 2.18 15.78
N ASP A 169 -11.45 2.23 16.71
CA ASP A 169 -11.61 1.84 18.12
C ASP A 169 -12.28 0.47 18.28
N ARG A 170 -13.56 0.47 18.67
CA ARG A 170 -14.37 -0.73 18.88
C ARG A 170 -15.44 -0.96 17.81
N SER A 171 -15.39 -0.23 16.72
CA SER A 171 -16.41 -0.30 15.66
C SER A 171 -15.77 -0.60 14.31
N ALA A 172 -16.48 -1.41 13.51
CA ALA A 172 -16.19 -1.62 12.11
C ALA A 172 -17.41 -1.25 11.28
N ARG A 173 -17.21 -0.44 10.23
CA ARG A 173 -18.23 -0.10 9.25
C ARG A 173 -17.87 -0.74 7.93
N LEU A 174 -18.80 -1.48 7.37
CA LEU A 174 -18.68 -2.15 6.09
C LEU A 174 -19.70 -1.54 5.14
N ASN A 175 -19.24 -1.03 4.00
CA ASN A 175 -20.09 -0.59 2.92
C ASN A 175 -20.03 -1.64 1.82
N PHE A 176 -21.19 -2.16 1.46
CA PHE A 176 -21.30 -3.13 0.37
C PHE A 176 -21.68 -2.39 -0.91
N ARG A 177 -21.29 -2.97 -2.01
CA ARG A 177 -21.71 -2.53 -3.32
C ARG A 177 -23.22 -2.75 -3.48
N ALA A 178 -23.91 -1.78 -4.08
CA ALA A 178 -25.32 -1.89 -4.44
C ALA A 178 -25.48 -2.74 -5.73
#